data_970c8a58dbe67358206f560230734722
#
_entry.id   970c8a58dbe67358206f560230734722
#
_cell.length_a   1.000
_cell.length_b   1.000
_cell.length_c   1.000
_cell.angle_alpha   90.00
_cell.angle_beta   90.00
_cell.angle_gamma   90.00
#
_symmetry.space_group_name_H-M   'P 1'
#
loop_
_entity.id
_entity.type
_entity.pdbx_description
1 polymer ?
#
loop_
_entity_poly.entity_id
_entity_poly.type
_entity_poly.pdbx_seq_one_letter_code
_entity_poly.pdbx_strand_id
1 'polypeptide(L)'
;GGAEATAATLSTIRRRTDALTARTAAAQDTATTFSHAADKFTHSAQGIGSQVRDAGKLADQAGEAAREASANVDRLRESSAAIGNVVNLIAQIARQTTLLALNSTIVAARAGEAGRGFAVVATEVKALAVQTQNATKEITGKIEALQRDAAGSVDAVHRISQAIEAIRPVFENVNGAVAEQNATTGEM
;
A
#
# COMPACT_ATOMS: atom_id res chain seq x y z
N GLY A 1 -83.20 -27.21 -29.64
CA GLY A 1 -83.06 -27.82 -28.39
C GLY A 1 -81.71 -28.32 -27.95
N GLY A 2 -81.70 -29.58 -27.57
CA GLY A 2 -80.50 -30.14 -26.89
C GLY A 2 -79.22 -30.20 -27.73
N ALA A 3 -79.29 -30.40 -29.05
CA ALA A 3 -78.14 -30.45 -29.93
C ALA A 3 -77.37 -29.07 -30.04
N GLU A 4 -78.07 -27.98 -30.05
CA GLU A 4 -77.48 -26.65 -30.12
C GLU A 4 -76.80 -26.28 -28.80
N ALA A 5 -77.34 -26.61 -27.65
CA ALA A 5 -76.71 -26.42 -26.35
C ALA A 5 -75.38 -27.22 -26.23
N THR A 6 -75.38 -28.48 -26.74
CA THR A 6 -74.19 -29.34 -26.78
C THR A 6 -73.14 -28.76 -27.68
N ALA A 7 -73.46 -28.24 -28.86
CA ALA A 7 -72.53 -27.60 -29.79
C ALA A 7 -71.95 -26.34 -29.20
N ALA A 8 -72.71 -25.48 -28.53
CA ALA A 8 -72.23 -24.27 -27.83
C ALA A 8 -71.24 -24.64 -26.69
N THR A 9 -71.56 -25.69 -25.92
CA THR A 9 -70.69 -26.15 -24.83
C THR A 9 -69.38 -26.69 -25.38
N LEU A 10 -69.39 -27.50 -26.44
CA LEU A 10 -68.17 -28.00 -27.11
C LEU A 10 -67.31 -26.88 -27.70
N SER A 11 -67.91 -25.84 -28.30
CA SER A 11 -67.21 -24.68 -28.78
C SER A 11 -66.50 -23.89 -27.62
N THR A 12 -67.16 -23.77 -26.51
CA THR A 12 -66.64 -23.11 -25.30
C THR A 12 -65.49 -23.94 -24.70
N ILE A 13 -65.63 -25.24 -24.62
CA ILE A 13 -64.56 -26.15 -24.15
C ILE A 13 -63.36 -26.04 -25.07
N ARG A 14 -63.52 -26.10 -26.40
CA ARG A 14 -62.45 -25.96 -27.38
C ARG A 14 -61.66 -24.66 -27.21
N ARG A 15 -62.36 -23.53 -27.12
CA ARG A 15 -61.70 -22.23 -26.84
C ARG A 15 -60.92 -22.21 -25.52
N ARG A 16 -61.47 -22.82 -24.45
CA ARG A 16 -60.77 -22.91 -23.17
C ARG A 16 -59.54 -23.80 -23.25
N THR A 17 -59.59 -24.89 -24.00
CA THR A 17 -58.47 -25.77 -24.21
C THR A 17 -57.37 -25.12 -25.02
N ASP A 18 -57.72 -24.41 -26.08
CA ASP A 18 -56.76 -23.65 -26.90
C ASP A 18 -56.06 -22.55 -26.07
N ALA A 19 -56.85 -21.80 -25.26
CA ALA A 19 -56.31 -20.80 -24.36
C ALA A 19 -55.39 -21.40 -23.25
N LEU A 20 -55.74 -22.57 -22.73
CA LEU A 20 -54.92 -23.29 -21.76
C LEU A 20 -53.60 -23.75 -22.37
N THR A 21 -53.66 -24.33 -23.58
CA THR A 21 -52.46 -24.76 -24.32
C THR A 21 -51.49 -23.57 -24.57
N ALA A 22 -52.05 -22.43 -25.00
CA ALA A 22 -51.23 -21.22 -25.20
C ALA A 22 -50.61 -20.70 -23.89
N ARG A 23 -51.34 -20.74 -22.78
CA ARG A 23 -50.83 -20.36 -21.46
C ARG A 23 -49.73 -21.32 -20.96
N THR A 24 -49.91 -22.64 -21.21
CA THR A 24 -48.90 -23.63 -20.85
C THR A 24 -47.62 -23.44 -21.65
N ALA A 25 -47.70 -23.16 -22.94
CA ALA A 25 -46.54 -22.86 -23.78
C ALA A 25 -45.81 -21.59 -23.30
N ALA A 26 -46.56 -20.53 -22.99
CA ALA A 26 -45.98 -19.31 -22.45
C ALA A 26 -45.31 -19.52 -21.07
N ALA A 27 -45.91 -20.35 -20.20
CA ALA A 27 -45.30 -20.72 -18.92
C ALA A 27 -43.99 -21.51 -19.08
N GLN A 28 -43.94 -22.45 -20.04
CA GLN A 28 -42.73 -23.19 -20.37
C GLN A 28 -41.61 -22.29 -20.90
N ASP A 29 -41.93 -21.34 -21.77
CA ASP A 29 -40.95 -20.37 -22.28
C ASP A 29 -40.40 -19.47 -21.15
N THR A 30 -41.30 -19.03 -20.27
CA THR A 30 -40.91 -18.28 -19.06
C THR A 30 -39.99 -19.11 -18.15
N ALA A 31 -40.31 -20.38 -17.91
CA ALA A 31 -39.50 -21.27 -17.07
C ALA A 31 -38.10 -21.48 -17.69
N THR A 32 -38.01 -21.67 -19.03
CA THR A 32 -36.73 -21.79 -19.75
C THR A 32 -35.92 -20.53 -19.62
N THR A 33 -36.52 -19.37 -19.82
CA THR A 33 -35.86 -18.06 -19.65
C THR A 33 -35.30 -17.88 -18.24
N PHE A 34 -36.11 -18.29 -17.24
CA PHE A 34 -35.73 -18.21 -15.83
C PHE A 34 -34.52 -19.13 -15.50
N SER A 35 -34.56 -20.38 -16.02
CA SER A 35 -33.43 -21.32 -15.88
C SER A 35 -32.15 -20.75 -16.47
N HIS A 36 -32.20 -20.16 -17.66
CA HIS A 36 -31.01 -19.51 -18.27
C HIS A 36 -30.52 -18.32 -17.46
N ALA A 37 -31.44 -17.55 -16.83
CA ALA A 37 -31.03 -16.44 -15.96
C ALA A 37 -30.34 -16.98 -14.68
N ALA A 38 -30.87 -18.03 -14.06
CA ALA A 38 -30.27 -18.68 -12.91
C ALA A 38 -28.85 -19.20 -13.20
N ASP A 39 -28.64 -19.86 -14.37
CA ASP A 39 -27.32 -20.31 -14.79
C ASP A 39 -26.34 -19.16 -14.93
N LYS A 40 -26.75 -18.04 -15.52
CA LYS A 40 -25.92 -16.84 -15.64
C LYS A 40 -25.57 -16.23 -14.27
N PHE A 41 -26.52 -16.20 -13.34
CA PHE A 41 -26.28 -15.73 -11.97
C PHE A 41 -25.26 -16.63 -11.25
N THR A 42 -25.40 -17.94 -11.34
CA THR A 42 -24.45 -18.90 -10.76
C THR A 42 -23.04 -18.70 -11.32
N HIS A 43 -22.92 -18.58 -12.64
CA HIS A 43 -21.62 -18.36 -13.29
C HIS A 43 -21.00 -17.01 -12.86
N SER A 44 -21.79 -15.96 -12.80
CA SER A 44 -21.36 -14.62 -12.32
C SER A 44 -20.89 -14.66 -10.87
N ALA A 45 -21.64 -15.33 -9.99
CA ALA A 45 -21.30 -15.50 -8.59
C ALA A 45 -19.98 -16.25 -8.40
N GLN A 46 -19.77 -17.32 -9.17
CA GLN A 46 -18.49 -18.06 -9.18
C GLN A 46 -17.31 -17.18 -9.62
N GLY A 47 -17.53 -16.37 -10.67
CA GLY A 47 -16.54 -15.41 -11.16
C GLY A 47 -16.17 -14.37 -10.08
N ILE A 48 -17.17 -13.78 -9.42
CA ILE A 48 -16.95 -12.84 -8.32
C ILE A 48 -16.19 -13.51 -7.16
N GLY A 49 -16.57 -14.73 -6.77
CA GLY A 49 -15.87 -15.44 -5.71
C GLY A 49 -14.41 -15.74 -6.03
N SER A 50 -14.07 -16.01 -7.31
CA SER A 50 -12.68 -16.14 -7.75
C SER A 50 -11.91 -14.81 -7.63
N GLN A 51 -12.50 -13.72 -8.14
CA GLN A 51 -11.88 -12.40 -8.08
C GLN A 51 -11.64 -11.93 -6.65
N VAL A 52 -12.57 -12.21 -5.73
CA VAL A 52 -12.41 -11.85 -4.31
C VAL A 52 -11.26 -12.64 -3.66
N ARG A 53 -11.14 -13.93 -3.98
CA ARG A 53 -10.01 -14.73 -3.49
C ARG A 53 -8.66 -14.22 -4.01
N ASP A 54 -8.60 -13.83 -5.27
CA ASP A 54 -7.37 -13.31 -5.86
C ASP A 54 -7.04 -11.91 -5.31
N ALA A 55 -8.04 -11.06 -5.09
CA ALA A 55 -7.89 -9.78 -4.42
C ALA A 55 -7.41 -9.96 -2.96
N GLY A 56 -7.90 -10.99 -2.26
CA GLY A 56 -7.43 -11.35 -0.92
C GLY A 56 -5.94 -11.70 -0.89
N LYS A 57 -5.48 -12.55 -1.83
CA LYS A 57 -4.05 -12.88 -1.96
C LYS A 57 -3.20 -11.64 -2.25
N LEU A 58 -3.70 -10.74 -3.10
CA LEU A 58 -2.99 -9.50 -3.43
C LEU A 58 -2.89 -8.58 -2.21
N ALA A 59 -3.94 -8.50 -1.40
CA ALA A 59 -3.92 -7.77 -0.14
C ALA A 59 -2.91 -8.36 0.87
N ASP A 60 -2.83 -9.68 0.99
CA ASP A 60 -1.84 -10.35 1.83
C ASP A 60 -0.41 -10.03 1.37
N GLN A 61 -0.13 -10.11 0.07
CA GLN A 61 1.17 -9.74 -0.51
C GLN A 61 1.52 -8.27 -0.26
N ALA A 62 0.55 -7.37 -0.41
CA ALA A 62 0.73 -5.96 -0.11
C ALA A 62 1.03 -5.73 1.38
N GLY A 63 0.38 -6.50 2.27
CA GLY A 63 0.65 -6.48 3.70
C GLY A 63 2.07 -6.95 4.05
N GLU A 64 2.58 -7.97 3.37
CA GLU A 64 3.98 -8.42 3.53
C GLU A 64 4.97 -7.36 3.04
N ALA A 65 4.73 -6.79 1.86
CA ALA A 65 5.55 -5.71 1.32
C ALA A 65 5.57 -4.47 2.23
N ALA A 66 4.45 -4.13 2.84
CA ALA A 66 4.38 -3.04 3.80
C ALA A 66 5.22 -3.34 5.06
N ARG A 67 5.18 -4.55 5.59
CA ARG A 67 6.02 -4.96 6.74
C ARG A 67 7.51 -4.91 6.39
N GLU A 68 7.89 -5.38 5.21
CA GLU A 68 9.28 -5.30 4.73
C GLU A 68 9.74 -3.84 4.56
N ALA A 69 8.89 -2.99 3.99
CA ALA A 69 9.17 -1.56 3.87
C ALA A 69 9.38 -0.91 5.24
N SER A 70 8.56 -1.24 6.24
CA SER A 70 8.73 -0.75 7.62
C SER A 70 10.08 -1.15 8.19
N ALA A 71 10.47 -2.42 8.06
CA ALA A 71 11.76 -2.91 8.54
C ALA A 71 12.95 -2.23 7.84
N ASN A 72 12.81 -1.91 6.54
CA ASN A 72 13.82 -1.17 5.78
C ASN A 72 13.96 0.27 6.29
N VAL A 73 12.86 0.94 6.60
CA VAL A 73 12.88 2.30 7.14
C VAL A 73 13.49 2.34 8.54
N ASP A 74 13.21 1.34 9.38
CA ASP A 74 13.84 1.23 10.71
C ASP A 74 15.36 1.08 10.60
N ARG A 75 15.85 0.22 9.71
CA ARG A 75 17.30 0.09 9.43
C ARG A 75 17.91 1.39 8.89
N LEU A 76 17.16 2.13 8.08
CA LEU A 76 17.60 3.43 7.59
C LEU A 76 17.74 4.45 8.73
N ARG A 77 16.82 4.45 9.69
CA ARG A 77 16.89 5.30 10.91
C ARG A 77 18.12 4.96 11.75
N GLU A 78 18.38 3.67 12.00
CA GLU A 78 19.56 3.22 12.74
C GLU A 78 20.87 3.63 12.05
N SER A 79 20.97 3.39 10.74
CA SER A 79 22.13 3.79 9.95
C SER A 79 22.34 5.30 9.97
N SER A 80 21.27 6.07 9.84
CA SER A 80 21.33 7.54 9.90
C SER A 80 21.80 8.04 11.25
N ALA A 81 21.34 7.41 12.35
CA ALA A 81 21.80 7.74 13.69
C ALA A 81 23.29 7.41 13.88
N ALA A 82 23.75 6.26 13.38
CA ALA A 82 25.15 5.89 13.41
C ALA A 82 26.04 6.87 12.63
N ILE A 83 25.60 7.28 11.43
CA ILE A 83 26.29 8.31 10.64
C ILE A 83 26.34 9.65 11.40
N GLY A 84 25.24 10.04 12.06
CA GLY A 84 25.18 11.23 12.89
C GLY A 84 26.25 11.24 14.01
N ASN A 85 26.45 10.10 14.66
CA ASN A 85 27.50 9.96 15.68
C ASN A 85 28.89 10.15 15.10
N VAL A 86 29.17 9.57 13.92
CA VAL A 86 30.46 9.73 13.23
C VAL A 86 30.70 11.20 12.82
N VAL A 87 29.67 11.85 12.28
CA VAL A 87 29.76 13.27 11.88
C VAL A 87 30.02 14.17 13.09
N ASN A 88 29.37 13.90 14.22
CA ASN A 88 29.63 14.61 15.47
C ASN A 88 31.09 14.42 15.95
N LEU A 89 31.64 13.21 15.83
CA LEU A 89 33.04 12.94 16.17
C LEU A 89 33.99 13.74 15.25
N ILE A 90 33.71 13.75 13.94
CA ILE A 90 34.51 14.51 12.96
C ILE A 90 34.46 16.01 13.30
N ALA A 91 33.31 16.54 13.67
CA ALA A 91 33.15 17.93 14.08
C ALA A 91 33.95 18.24 15.38
N GLN A 92 34.06 17.30 16.31
CA GLN A 92 34.90 17.44 17.50
C GLN A 92 36.37 17.47 17.14
N ILE A 93 36.82 16.53 16.28
CA ILE A 93 38.21 16.48 15.78
C ILE A 93 38.54 17.79 15.07
N ALA A 94 37.68 18.31 14.23
CA ALA A 94 37.89 19.56 13.52
C ALA A 94 38.03 20.75 14.47
N ARG A 95 37.24 20.83 15.56
CA ARG A 95 37.39 21.83 16.61
C ARG A 95 38.73 21.71 17.33
N GLN A 96 39.15 20.49 17.69
CA GLN A 96 40.47 20.26 18.33
C GLN A 96 41.61 20.64 17.39
N THR A 97 41.50 20.31 16.10
CA THR A 97 42.47 20.66 15.07
C THR A 97 42.59 22.19 14.93
N THR A 98 41.46 22.92 15.00
CA THR A 98 41.47 24.39 14.97
C THR A 98 42.23 24.95 16.17
N LEU A 99 42.06 24.38 17.37
CA LEU A 99 42.80 24.80 18.58
C LEU A 99 44.30 24.48 18.51
N LEU A 100 44.61 23.28 18.00
CA LEU A 100 46.02 22.90 17.77
C LEU A 100 46.71 23.82 16.77
N ALA A 101 46.04 24.13 15.66
CA ALA A 101 46.57 25.03 14.65
C ALA A 101 46.78 26.45 15.22
N LEU A 102 45.84 26.94 16.05
CA LEU A 102 45.98 28.22 16.73
C LEU A 102 47.18 28.25 17.65
N ASN A 103 47.38 27.19 18.48
CA ASN A 103 48.52 27.07 19.36
C ASN A 103 49.84 27.02 18.58
N SER A 104 49.87 26.26 17.46
CA SER A 104 51.01 26.19 16.56
C SER A 104 51.36 27.56 15.94
N THR A 105 50.34 28.34 15.57
CA THR A 105 50.54 29.71 15.06
C THR A 105 51.18 30.61 16.11
N ILE A 106 50.73 30.51 17.38
CA ILE A 106 51.29 31.27 18.48
C ILE A 106 52.75 30.90 18.74
N VAL A 107 53.09 29.61 18.73
CA VAL A 107 54.45 29.13 18.91
C VAL A 107 55.36 29.57 17.75
N ALA A 108 54.86 29.47 16.53
CA ALA A 108 55.60 29.94 15.34
C ALA A 108 55.91 31.44 15.39
N ALA A 109 54.92 32.24 15.80
CA ALA A 109 55.12 33.69 15.97
C ALA A 109 56.18 34.02 17.05
N ARG A 110 56.26 33.19 18.11
CA ARG A 110 57.24 33.36 19.19
C ARG A 110 58.68 33.01 18.76
N ALA A 111 58.81 32.16 17.72
CA ALA A 111 60.10 31.77 17.15
C ALA A 111 60.67 32.80 16.12
N GLY A 112 59.95 33.86 15.82
CA GLY A 112 60.38 34.91 14.91
C GLY A 112 60.66 34.44 13.47
N GLU A 113 61.73 34.81 12.86
CA GLU A 113 62.06 34.42 11.47
C GLU A 113 62.17 32.90 11.29
N ALA A 114 62.64 32.16 12.29
CA ALA A 114 62.75 30.69 12.21
C ALA A 114 61.39 30.00 12.19
N GLY A 115 60.33 30.66 12.66
CA GLY A 115 58.94 30.11 12.72
C GLY A 115 58.11 30.38 11.48
N ARG A 116 58.56 31.19 10.52
CA ARG A 116 57.71 31.63 9.36
C ARG A 116 57.08 30.48 8.57
N GLY A 117 57.86 29.43 8.25
CA GLY A 117 57.34 28.27 7.53
C GLY A 117 56.25 27.51 8.30
N PHE A 118 56.44 27.39 9.63
CA PHE A 118 55.45 26.75 10.50
C PHE A 118 54.19 27.59 10.63
N ALA A 119 54.26 28.91 10.65
CA ALA A 119 53.12 29.79 10.71
C ALA A 119 52.17 29.63 9.49
N VAL A 120 52.76 29.48 8.29
CA VAL A 120 51.98 29.23 7.05
C VAL A 120 51.23 27.90 7.13
N VAL A 121 51.94 26.83 7.53
CA VAL A 121 51.29 25.51 7.66
C VAL A 121 50.17 25.53 8.73
N ALA A 122 50.42 26.16 9.87
CA ALA A 122 49.42 26.26 10.92
C ALA A 122 48.17 27.05 10.46
N THR A 123 48.33 28.08 9.65
CA THR A 123 47.22 28.85 9.08
C THR A 123 46.40 28.00 8.10
N GLU A 124 47.06 27.23 7.25
CA GLU A 124 46.41 26.34 6.31
C GLU A 124 45.64 25.20 7.01
N VAL A 125 46.26 24.59 8.05
CA VAL A 125 45.60 23.57 8.88
C VAL A 125 44.36 24.14 9.57
N LYS A 126 44.42 25.37 10.07
CA LYS A 126 43.25 26.05 10.65
C LYS A 126 42.17 26.26 9.62
N ALA A 127 42.50 26.69 8.41
CA ALA A 127 41.53 26.88 7.32
C ALA A 127 40.81 25.57 6.96
N LEU A 128 41.58 24.48 6.79
CA LEU A 128 41.03 23.14 6.53
C LEU A 128 40.12 22.64 7.67
N ALA A 129 40.51 22.89 8.92
CA ALA A 129 39.69 22.51 10.07
C ALA A 129 38.34 23.27 10.12
N VAL A 130 38.36 24.56 9.80
CA VAL A 130 37.13 25.37 9.68
C VAL A 130 36.24 24.87 8.52
N GLN A 131 36.85 24.56 7.38
CA GLN A 131 36.13 23.99 6.25
C GLN A 131 35.49 22.63 6.61
N THR A 132 36.19 21.80 7.36
CA THR A 132 35.69 20.51 7.86
C THR A 132 34.48 20.71 8.80
N GLN A 133 34.54 21.72 9.71
CA GLN A 133 33.40 22.06 10.58
C GLN A 133 32.19 22.50 9.78
N ASN A 134 32.35 23.29 8.73
CA ASN A 134 31.23 23.71 7.88
C ASN A 134 30.61 22.50 7.12
N ALA A 135 31.46 21.65 6.55
CA ALA A 135 31.01 20.43 5.85
C ALA A 135 30.24 19.50 6.80
N THR A 136 30.73 19.29 8.03
CA THR A 136 30.03 18.46 9.02
C THR A 136 28.69 19.04 9.43
N LYS A 137 28.58 20.37 9.53
CA LYS A 137 27.30 21.04 9.81
C LYS A 137 26.27 20.81 8.69
N GLU A 138 26.70 20.90 7.43
CA GLU A 138 25.85 20.61 6.28
C GLU A 138 25.37 19.15 6.28
N ILE A 139 26.29 18.20 6.55
CA ILE A 139 25.96 16.78 6.63
C ILE A 139 24.96 16.53 7.76
N THR A 140 25.12 17.16 8.93
CA THR A 140 24.16 17.05 10.05
C THR A 140 22.76 17.48 9.61
N GLY A 141 22.64 18.61 8.92
CA GLY A 141 21.34 19.05 8.39
C GLY A 141 20.70 18.07 7.40
N LYS A 142 21.52 17.41 6.57
CA LYS A 142 21.04 16.35 5.65
C LYS A 142 20.58 15.09 6.40
N ILE A 143 21.29 14.69 7.46
CA ILE A 143 20.91 13.55 8.31
C ILE A 143 19.59 13.83 9.01
N GLU A 144 19.40 15.02 9.57
CA GLU A 144 18.15 15.42 10.21
C GLU A 144 16.97 15.41 9.22
N ALA A 145 17.19 15.86 7.99
CA ALA A 145 16.19 15.77 6.93
C ALA A 145 15.81 14.31 6.63
N LEU A 146 16.83 13.46 6.46
CA LEU A 146 16.66 12.04 6.18
C LEU A 146 15.91 11.30 7.31
N GLN A 147 16.15 11.67 8.57
CA GLN A 147 15.41 11.13 9.71
C GLN A 147 13.93 11.57 9.71
N ARG A 148 13.64 12.82 9.33
CA ARG A 148 12.25 13.29 9.17
C ARG A 148 11.53 12.56 8.04
N ASP A 149 12.18 12.37 6.90
CA ASP A 149 11.61 11.67 5.75
C ASP A 149 11.37 10.19 6.07
N ALA A 150 12.28 9.56 6.82
CA ALA A 150 12.09 8.20 7.33
C ALA A 150 10.89 8.11 8.27
N ALA A 151 10.71 9.06 9.19
CA ALA A 151 9.54 9.09 10.07
C ALA A 151 8.24 9.22 9.27
N GLY A 152 8.20 10.11 8.28
CA GLY A 152 7.04 10.24 7.39
C GLY A 152 6.75 8.98 6.58
N SER A 153 7.80 8.23 6.21
CA SER A 153 7.66 6.95 5.52
C SER A 153 7.05 5.86 6.41
N VAL A 154 7.42 5.80 7.70
CA VAL A 154 6.79 4.89 8.68
C VAL A 154 5.30 5.17 8.79
N ASP A 155 4.90 6.43 8.92
CA ASP A 155 3.48 6.81 9.01
C ASP A 155 2.71 6.42 7.73
N ALA A 156 3.33 6.58 6.56
CA ALA A 156 2.73 6.18 5.29
C ALA A 156 2.53 4.65 5.21
N VAL A 157 3.55 3.87 5.58
CA VAL A 157 3.47 2.40 5.60
C VAL A 157 2.43 1.92 6.62
N HIS A 158 2.33 2.57 7.78
CA HIS A 158 1.32 2.24 8.78
C HIS A 158 -0.11 2.44 8.24
N ARG A 159 -0.37 3.55 7.55
CA ARG A 159 -1.67 3.78 6.88
C ARG A 159 -1.98 2.74 5.81
N ILE A 160 -0.98 2.29 5.05
CA ILE A 160 -1.15 1.22 4.07
C ILE A 160 -1.56 -0.08 4.79
N SER A 161 -0.88 -0.44 5.87
CA SER A 161 -1.20 -1.63 6.66
C SER A 161 -2.63 -1.57 7.22
N GLN A 162 -3.04 -0.43 7.75
CA GLN A 162 -4.41 -0.22 8.23
C GLN A 162 -5.45 -0.35 7.11
N ALA A 163 -5.17 0.17 5.92
CA ALA A 163 -6.07 0.03 4.77
C ALA A 163 -6.21 -1.43 4.33
N ILE A 164 -5.12 -2.20 4.35
CA ILE A 164 -5.12 -3.63 4.03
C ILE A 164 -5.92 -4.41 5.08
N GLU A 165 -5.77 -4.11 6.36
CA GLU A 165 -6.56 -4.73 7.42
C GLU A 165 -8.06 -4.40 7.30
N ALA A 166 -8.40 -3.17 6.93
CA ALA A 166 -9.79 -2.73 6.75
C ALA A 166 -10.49 -3.36 5.54
N ILE A 167 -9.75 -3.78 4.52
CA ILE A 167 -10.33 -4.42 3.34
C ILE A 167 -10.64 -5.91 3.57
N ARG A 168 -10.01 -6.57 4.51
CA ARG A 168 -10.18 -8.00 4.81
C ARG A 168 -11.64 -8.37 5.14
N PRO A 169 -12.34 -7.66 6.04
CA PRO A 169 -13.77 -7.92 6.29
C PRO A 169 -14.65 -7.72 5.05
N VAL A 170 -14.26 -6.84 4.12
CA VAL A 170 -15.00 -6.64 2.87
C VAL A 170 -14.94 -7.91 2.02
N PHE A 171 -13.78 -8.56 1.92
CA PHE A 171 -13.64 -9.83 1.19
C PHE A 171 -14.46 -10.95 1.84
N GLU A 172 -14.48 -11.03 3.18
CA GLU A 172 -15.29 -11.99 3.91
C GLU A 172 -16.78 -11.79 3.66
N ASN A 173 -17.26 -10.54 3.71
CA ASN A 173 -18.65 -10.19 3.45
C ASN A 173 -19.06 -10.51 1.99
N VAL A 174 -18.20 -10.20 1.02
CA VAL A 174 -18.49 -10.51 -0.39
C VAL A 174 -18.51 -12.03 -0.62
N ASN A 175 -17.58 -12.78 -0.01
CA ASN A 175 -17.60 -14.25 -0.09
C ASN A 175 -18.89 -14.82 0.54
N GLY A 176 -19.36 -14.28 1.67
CA GLY A 176 -20.62 -14.66 2.28
C GLY A 176 -21.82 -14.39 1.36
N ALA A 177 -21.89 -13.19 0.77
CA ALA A 177 -22.96 -12.83 -0.17
C ALA A 177 -22.95 -13.70 -1.43
N VAL A 178 -21.79 -14.07 -1.96
CA VAL A 178 -21.65 -14.99 -3.09
C VAL A 178 -22.15 -16.39 -2.73
N ALA A 179 -21.83 -16.88 -1.53
CA ALA A 179 -22.32 -18.19 -1.07
C ALA A 179 -23.83 -18.21 -0.92
N GLU A 180 -24.44 -17.16 -0.34
CA GLU A 180 -25.89 -17.01 -0.21
C GLU A 180 -26.57 -16.89 -1.58
N GLN A 181 -26.01 -16.14 -2.51
CA GLN A 181 -26.52 -16.02 -3.88
C GLN A 181 -26.51 -17.38 -4.59
N ASN A 182 -25.45 -18.17 -4.45
CA ASN A 182 -25.36 -19.50 -5.03
C ASN A 182 -26.43 -20.44 -4.43
N ALA A 183 -26.64 -20.41 -3.12
CA ALA A 183 -27.66 -21.20 -2.44
C ALA A 183 -29.06 -20.83 -2.94
N THR A 184 -29.39 -19.55 -2.97
CA THR A 184 -30.71 -19.05 -3.44
C THR A 184 -30.95 -19.40 -4.91
N THR A 185 -29.92 -19.32 -5.76
CA THR A 185 -30.06 -19.66 -7.19
C THR A 185 -30.22 -21.16 -7.40
N GLY A 186 -29.64 -22.00 -6.52
CA GLY A 186 -29.79 -23.45 -6.58
C GLY A 186 -31.15 -23.96 -6.11
N GLU A 187 -31.90 -23.15 -5.37
CA GLU A 187 -33.29 -23.46 -4.92
C GLU A 187 -34.36 -23.04 -5.94
N MET A 188 -33.98 -22.25 -6.96
CA MET A 188 -34.85 -21.81 -8.05
C MET A 188 -34.95 -22.81 -9.19
#